data_2eafd28d6ff6fa65b4cdec0aeee5c433
#
_entry.id   2eafd28d6ff6fa65b4cdec0aeee5c433
#
_cell.length_a   1.000
_cell.length_b   1.000
_cell.length_c   1.000
_cell.angle_alpha   90.00
_cell.angle_beta   90.00
_cell.angle_gamma   90.00
#
_symmetry.space_group_name_H-M   'P 1'
#
loop_
_entity.id
_entity.type
_entity.pdbx_description
1 polymer ?
#
loop_
_entity_poly.entity_id
_entity_poly.type
_entity_poly.pdbx_seq_one_letter_code
_entity_poly.pdbx_strand_id
1 'polypeptide(L)'
;MKIKSVQTLVSEAMSEIKTINADEALKIFEDNNCNLIDIREDNELKSSGKVENSVHIPRGMLEIYLDPNSALFQQGVLDQNKETVLFCAGGVRSALAVKALKNMGYEKISHIEGGFGSISQSKFKIV
;
A
#
# COMPACT_ATOMS: atom_id res chain seq x y z
N MET A 1 26.82 -11.14 15.54
CA MET A 1 25.52 -10.94 14.86
C MET A 1 25.57 -9.66 14.05
N LYS A 2 25.19 -9.73 12.80
CA LYS A 2 25.09 -8.55 11.95
C LYS A 2 23.64 -8.17 11.75
N ILE A 3 23.27 -6.97 12.19
CA ILE A 3 21.94 -6.42 11.98
C ILE A 3 21.96 -5.66 10.65
N LYS A 4 21.03 -6.00 9.76
CA LYS A 4 20.87 -5.29 8.48
C LYS A 4 20.29 -3.90 8.73
N SER A 5 20.70 -2.92 7.94
CA SER A 5 20.09 -1.60 7.95
C SER A 5 18.70 -1.66 7.30
N VAL A 6 17.85 -0.68 7.60
CA VAL A 6 16.56 -0.57 6.92
C VAL A 6 16.75 -0.38 5.42
N GLN A 7 17.80 0.32 5.00
CA GLN A 7 18.11 0.52 3.57
C GLN A 7 18.40 -0.81 2.88
N THR A 8 19.13 -1.71 3.55
CA THR A 8 19.40 -3.06 3.03
C THR A 8 18.10 -3.85 2.89
N LEU A 9 17.26 -3.83 3.92
CA LEU A 9 15.96 -4.53 3.88
C LEU A 9 15.09 -4.02 2.74
N VAL A 10 15.03 -2.70 2.55
CA VAL A 10 14.24 -2.09 1.46
C VAL A 10 14.82 -2.48 0.10
N SER A 11 16.13 -2.44 -0.06
CA SER A 11 16.79 -2.83 -1.30
C SER A 11 16.49 -4.29 -1.65
N GLU A 12 16.57 -5.18 -0.67
CA GLU A 12 16.22 -6.60 -0.87
C GLU A 12 14.75 -6.76 -1.25
N ALA A 13 13.85 -6.03 -0.58
CA ALA A 13 12.42 -6.06 -0.91
C ALA A 13 12.17 -5.57 -2.33
N MET A 14 12.77 -4.43 -2.71
CA MET A 14 12.57 -3.83 -4.03
C MET A 14 13.00 -4.76 -5.17
N SER A 15 13.96 -5.66 -4.96
CA SER A 15 14.37 -6.64 -5.97
C SER A 15 13.33 -7.73 -6.20
N GLU A 16 12.36 -7.89 -5.31
CA GLU A 16 11.39 -8.99 -5.34
C GLU A 16 9.95 -8.51 -5.57
N ILE A 17 9.70 -7.20 -5.54
CA ILE A 17 8.34 -6.65 -5.56
C ILE A 17 8.10 -5.79 -6.79
N LYS A 18 6.83 -5.52 -7.06
CA LYS A 18 6.41 -4.61 -8.12
C LYS A 18 6.22 -3.20 -7.56
N THR A 19 6.83 -2.22 -8.20
CA THR A 19 6.68 -0.80 -7.88
C THR A 19 6.06 -0.09 -9.08
N ILE A 20 5.05 0.73 -8.84
CA ILE A 20 4.40 1.53 -9.88
C ILE A 20 4.48 3.00 -9.49
N ASN A 21 4.41 3.89 -10.47
CA ASN A 21 4.38 5.32 -10.17
C ASN A 21 2.96 5.79 -9.85
N ALA A 22 2.83 7.02 -9.36
CA ALA A 22 1.52 7.56 -8.94
C ALA A 22 0.51 7.63 -10.10
N ASP A 23 0.96 7.95 -11.30
CA ASP A 23 0.06 8.07 -12.46
C ASP A 23 -0.49 6.71 -12.89
N GLU A 24 0.35 5.68 -12.87
CA GLU A 24 -0.09 4.29 -13.14
C GLU A 24 -1.11 3.85 -12.09
N ALA A 25 -0.83 4.13 -10.82
CA ALA A 25 -1.73 3.79 -9.72
C ALA A 25 -3.07 4.52 -9.85
N LEU A 26 -3.04 5.79 -10.21
CA LEU A 26 -4.26 6.57 -10.40
C LEU A 26 -5.16 5.96 -11.47
N LYS A 27 -4.59 5.54 -12.58
CA LYS A 27 -5.36 4.92 -13.66
C LYS A 27 -6.04 3.63 -13.21
N ILE A 28 -5.32 2.78 -12.52
CA ILE A 28 -5.87 1.52 -11.99
C ILE A 28 -6.99 1.82 -10.99
N PHE A 29 -6.79 2.82 -10.15
CA PHE A 29 -7.74 3.23 -9.12
C PHE A 29 -9.01 3.83 -9.73
N GLU A 30 -8.86 4.70 -10.73
CA GLU A 30 -10.00 5.30 -11.43
C GLU A 30 -10.82 4.26 -12.20
N ASP A 31 -10.16 3.23 -12.71
CA ASP A 31 -10.84 2.10 -13.36
C ASP A 31 -11.48 1.13 -12.36
N ASN A 32 -11.38 1.42 -11.07
CA ASN A 32 -11.91 0.58 -9.99
C ASN A 32 -11.34 -0.84 -10.00
N ASN A 33 -10.07 -0.97 -10.36
CA ASN A 33 -9.40 -2.27 -10.52
C ASN A 33 -8.42 -2.62 -9.41
N CYS A 34 -8.37 -1.83 -8.33
CA CYS A 34 -7.51 -2.15 -7.21
C CYS A 34 -8.14 -1.83 -5.86
N ASN A 35 -7.63 -2.51 -4.85
CA ASN A 35 -7.78 -2.10 -3.46
C ASN A 35 -6.63 -1.16 -3.19
N LEU A 36 -6.90 0.13 -3.05
CA LEU A 36 -5.88 1.14 -2.76
C LEU A 36 -5.80 1.32 -1.24
N ILE A 37 -4.69 0.97 -0.65
CA ILE A 37 -4.54 0.90 0.80
C ILE A 37 -3.43 1.83 1.28
N ASP A 38 -3.81 2.78 2.14
CA ASP A 38 -2.91 3.67 2.84
C ASP A 38 -2.48 2.98 4.13
N ILE A 39 -1.18 2.70 4.27
CA ILE A 39 -0.65 1.99 5.45
C ILE A 39 0.04 2.91 6.44
N ARG A 40 -0.11 4.24 6.28
CA ARG A 40 0.43 5.22 7.22
C ARG A 40 -0.31 5.16 8.55
N GLU A 41 0.25 5.83 9.56
CA GLU A 41 -0.40 5.95 10.86
C GLU A 41 -1.53 6.98 10.82
N ASP A 42 -2.51 6.84 11.71
CA ASP A 42 -3.69 7.70 11.76
C ASP A 42 -3.32 9.20 11.86
N ASN A 43 -2.32 9.54 12.66
CA ASN A 43 -1.89 10.93 12.80
C ASN A 43 -1.30 11.52 11.52
N GLU A 44 -0.74 10.69 10.64
CA GLU A 44 -0.24 11.16 9.34
C GLU A 44 -1.40 11.57 8.42
N LEU A 45 -2.49 10.80 8.41
CA LEU A 45 -3.69 11.16 7.64
C LEU A 45 -4.31 12.45 8.16
N LYS A 46 -4.40 12.61 9.46
CA LYS A 46 -4.93 13.83 10.08
C LYS A 46 -4.09 15.05 9.76
N SER A 47 -2.77 14.88 9.68
CA SER A 47 -1.83 15.97 9.45
C SER A 47 -1.74 16.40 7.98
N SER A 48 -1.72 15.45 7.06
CA SER A 48 -1.45 15.73 5.63
C SER A 48 -2.59 15.36 4.69
N GLY A 49 -3.71 14.87 5.22
CA GLY A 49 -4.85 14.45 4.42
C GLY A 49 -4.76 13.01 3.95
N LYS A 50 -5.77 12.57 3.23
CA LYS A 50 -5.86 11.21 2.73
C LYS A 50 -6.35 11.21 1.28
N VAL A 51 -6.10 10.12 0.58
CA VAL A 51 -6.66 9.92 -0.77
C VAL A 51 -8.14 9.59 -0.65
N GLU A 52 -8.98 10.33 -1.36
CA GLU A 52 -10.42 10.08 -1.36
C GLU A 52 -10.71 8.64 -1.80
N ASN A 53 -11.54 7.93 -1.05
CA ASN A 53 -11.95 6.55 -1.30
C ASN A 53 -10.84 5.49 -1.16
N SER A 54 -9.66 5.85 -0.63
CA SER A 54 -8.68 4.84 -0.26
C SER A 54 -9.08 4.17 1.05
N VAL A 55 -8.59 2.96 1.26
CA VAL A 55 -8.80 2.21 2.50
C VAL A 55 -7.61 2.46 3.41
N HIS A 56 -7.87 2.84 4.66
CA HIS A 56 -6.79 3.03 5.63
C HIS A 56 -6.62 1.77 6.48
N ILE A 57 -5.45 1.16 6.37
CA ILE A 57 -5.06 0.03 7.22
C ILE A 57 -3.62 0.30 7.66
N PRO A 58 -3.39 0.72 8.92
CA PRO A 58 -2.04 0.95 9.40
C PRO A 58 -1.17 -0.30 9.24
N ARG A 59 0.12 -0.10 9.01
CA ARG A 59 1.05 -1.22 8.74
C ARG A 59 0.93 -2.35 9.76
N GLY A 60 0.76 -2.02 11.03
CA GLY A 60 0.67 -3.02 12.12
C GLY A 60 -0.58 -3.90 12.06
N MET A 61 -1.60 -3.50 11.32
CA MET A 61 -2.86 -4.23 11.18
C MET A 61 -3.03 -4.89 9.81
N LEU A 62 -2.04 -4.73 8.92
CA LEU A 62 -2.22 -5.03 7.52
C LEU A 62 -2.51 -6.51 7.27
N GLU A 63 -1.70 -7.43 7.81
CA GLU A 63 -1.90 -8.87 7.60
C GLU A 63 -3.22 -9.34 8.20
N ILE A 64 -3.64 -8.72 9.31
CA ILE A 64 -4.90 -9.08 9.97
C ILE A 64 -6.09 -8.78 9.05
N TYR A 65 -6.11 -7.59 8.44
CA TYR A 65 -7.22 -7.21 7.56
C TYR A 65 -7.09 -7.76 6.14
N LEU A 66 -5.89 -8.13 5.70
CA LEU A 66 -5.70 -8.77 4.40
C LEU A 66 -5.79 -10.29 4.46
N ASP A 67 -6.11 -10.85 5.60
CA ASP A 67 -6.59 -12.24 5.69
C ASP A 67 -7.89 -12.32 4.89
N PRO A 68 -8.02 -13.28 3.94
CA PRO A 68 -9.24 -13.41 3.13
C PRO A 68 -10.53 -13.54 3.93
N ASN A 69 -10.45 -14.00 5.17
CA ASN A 69 -11.61 -14.15 6.06
C ASN A 69 -11.90 -12.91 6.90
N SER A 70 -11.16 -11.82 6.70
CA SER A 70 -11.33 -10.62 7.50
C SER A 70 -12.68 -9.94 7.25
N ALA A 71 -13.09 -9.09 8.20
CA ALA A 71 -14.33 -8.32 8.09
C ALA A 71 -14.34 -7.40 6.86
N LEU A 72 -13.19 -6.86 6.47
CA LEU A 72 -13.13 -5.94 5.32
C LEU A 72 -13.49 -6.63 4.01
N PHE A 73 -13.06 -7.87 3.82
CA PHE A 73 -13.47 -8.66 2.65
C PHE A 73 -14.94 -9.08 2.75
N GLN A 74 -15.38 -9.50 3.92
CA GLN A 74 -16.78 -9.91 4.11
C GLN A 74 -17.76 -8.76 3.92
N GLN A 75 -17.37 -7.56 4.28
CA GLN A 75 -18.20 -6.36 4.14
C GLN A 75 -18.09 -5.71 2.76
N GLY A 76 -17.25 -6.22 1.88
CA GLY A 76 -17.06 -5.67 0.55
C GLY A 76 -16.20 -4.40 0.49
N VAL A 77 -15.54 -4.03 1.58
CA VAL A 77 -14.60 -2.90 1.59
C VAL A 77 -13.36 -3.24 0.76
N LEU A 78 -12.90 -4.48 0.85
CA LEU A 78 -11.84 -5.04 0.01
C LEU A 78 -12.44 -6.10 -0.92
N ASP A 79 -11.88 -6.23 -2.12
CA ASP A 79 -12.33 -7.18 -3.13
C ASP A 79 -11.16 -8.10 -3.51
N GLN A 80 -11.31 -9.41 -3.29
CA GLN A 80 -10.26 -10.40 -3.59
C GLN A 80 -9.95 -10.51 -5.08
N ASN A 81 -10.86 -10.07 -5.95
CA ASN A 81 -10.67 -10.14 -7.40
C ASN A 81 -9.87 -8.98 -7.96
N LYS A 82 -9.59 -7.97 -7.14
CA LYS A 82 -8.83 -6.79 -7.55
C LYS A 82 -7.39 -6.91 -7.09
N GLU A 83 -6.48 -6.26 -7.83
CA GLU A 83 -5.11 -6.17 -7.35
C GLU A 83 -5.02 -5.25 -6.13
N THR A 84 -3.98 -5.42 -5.35
CA THR A 84 -3.73 -4.63 -4.13
C THR A 84 -2.60 -3.66 -4.38
N VAL A 85 -2.85 -2.38 -4.10
CA VAL A 85 -1.84 -1.33 -4.24
C VAL A 85 -1.68 -0.64 -2.89
N LEU A 86 -0.47 -0.70 -2.35
CA LEU A 86 -0.16 -0.11 -1.05
C LEU A 86 0.61 1.20 -1.23
N PHE A 87 0.46 2.11 -0.27
CA PHE A 87 1.37 3.25 -0.17
C PHE A 87 1.56 3.67 1.28
N CYS A 88 2.72 4.24 1.56
CA CYS A 88 3.04 4.89 2.83
C CYS A 88 3.45 6.33 2.54
N ALA A 89 4.20 6.99 3.42
CA ALA A 89 4.61 8.38 3.19
C ALA A 89 5.64 8.52 2.07
N GLY A 90 6.67 7.67 2.05
CA GLY A 90 7.79 7.79 1.13
C GLY A 90 8.21 6.51 0.40
N GLY A 91 7.62 5.38 0.72
CA GLY A 91 7.88 4.11 0.03
C GLY A 91 8.63 3.06 0.85
N VAL A 92 9.15 3.40 2.03
CA VAL A 92 9.94 2.45 2.84
C VAL A 92 9.05 1.38 3.47
N ARG A 93 8.05 1.80 4.23
CA ARG A 93 7.12 0.87 4.90
C ARG A 93 6.35 0.04 3.90
N SER A 94 5.93 0.65 2.78
CA SER A 94 5.16 -0.06 1.77
C SER A 94 5.98 -1.10 1.03
N ALA A 95 7.27 -0.84 0.77
CA ALA A 95 8.14 -1.85 0.16
C ALA A 95 8.26 -3.08 1.05
N LEU A 96 8.49 -2.88 2.35
CA LEU A 96 8.59 -3.98 3.31
C LEU A 96 7.24 -4.70 3.44
N ALA A 97 6.14 -3.96 3.40
CA ALA A 97 4.80 -4.52 3.49
C ALA A 97 4.45 -5.40 2.29
N VAL A 98 4.78 -4.97 1.08
CA VAL A 98 4.54 -5.79 -0.13
C VAL A 98 5.28 -7.11 -0.03
N LYS A 99 6.55 -7.08 0.40
CA LYS A 99 7.32 -8.31 0.59
C LYS A 99 6.65 -9.24 1.60
N ALA A 100 6.19 -8.70 2.73
CA ALA A 100 5.50 -9.49 3.76
C ALA A 100 4.21 -10.12 3.21
N LEU A 101 3.42 -9.37 2.44
CA LEU A 101 2.18 -9.87 1.88
C LEU A 101 2.41 -10.89 0.75
N LYS A 102 3.49 -10.76 0.00
CA LYS A 102 3.90 -11.81 -0.96
C LYS A 102 4.19 -13.11 -0.24
N ASN A 103 4.84 -13.04 0.91
CA ASN A 103 5.08 -14.22 1.75
C ASN A 103 3.77 -14.81 2.30
N MET A 104 2.72 -13.99 2.43
CA MET A 104 1.39 -14.43 2.82
C MET A 104 0.62 -15.09 1.68
N GLY A 105 1.09 -14.90 0.42
CA GLY A 105 0.50 -15.51 -0.76
C GLY A 105 -0.09 -14.55 -1.77
N TYR A 106 0.00 -13.24 -1.52
CA TYR A 106 -0.48 -12.24 -2.48
C TYR A 106 0.43 -12.21 -3.70
N GLU A 107 -0.16 -12.30 -4.89
CA GLU A 107 0.57 -12.28 -6.16
C GLU A 107 0.38 -10.96 -6.90
N LYS A 108 -0.87 -10.47 -6.95
CA LYS A 108 -1.22 -9.21 -7.63
C LYS A 108 -1.13 -8.06 -6.65
N ILE A 109 0.08 -7.68 -6.29
CA ILE A 109 0.33 -6.65 -5.29
C ILE A 109 1.50 -5.77 -5.73
N SER A 110 1.37 -4.47 -5.47
CA SER A 110 2.41 -3.49 -5.76
C SER A 110 2.36 -2.36 -4.73
N HIS A 111 3.34 -1.46 -4.78
CA HIS A 111 3.28 -0.23 -4.02
C HIS A 111 3.65 0.97 -4.89
N ILE A 112 3.30 2.16 -4.42
CA ILE A 112 3.49 3.39 -5.18
C ILE A 112 4.85 4.00 -4.85
N GLU A 113 5.67 4.20 -5.88
CA GLU A 113 6.97 4.86 -5.76
C GLU A 113 6.80 6.26 -5.17
N GLY A 114 7.58 6.58 -4.15
CA GLY A 114 7.53 7.87 -3.48
C GLY A 114 6.34 8.07 -2.56
N GLY A 115 5.41 7.11 -2.50
CA GLY A 115 4.29 7.12 -1.58
C GLY A 115 3.42 8.36 -1.66
N PHE A 116 2.90 8.80 -0.51
CA PHE A 116 2.01 9.96 -0.43
C PHE A 116 2.66 11.25 -0.95
N GLY A 117 3.98 11.38 -0.82
CA GLY A 117 4.70 12.52 -1.39
C GLY A 117 4.49 12.64 -2.89
N SER A 118 4.59 11.53 -3.62
CA SER A 118 4.33 11.50 -5.07
C SER A 118 2.84 11.64 -5.38
N ILE A 119 1.99 11.00 -4.60
CA ILE A 119 0.53 11.06 -4.75
C ILE A 119 0.04 12.50 -4.64
N SER A 120 0.54 13.26 -3.67
CA SER A 120 0.11 14.64 -3.43
C SER A 120 0.49 15.59 -4.56
N GLN A 121 1.45 15.22 -5.40
CA GLN A 121 1.86 15.99 -6.59
C GLN A 121 1.21 15.46 -7.87
N SER A 122 0.38 14.43 -7.77
CA SER A 122 -0.33 13.81 -8.87
C SER A 122 -1.77 14.34 -8.94
N LYS A 123 -2.59 13.70 -9.79
CA LYS A 123 -4.00 14.05 -9.93
C LYS A 123 -4.92 13.30 -8.96
N PHE A 124 -4.36 12.55 -8.02
CA PHE A 124 -5.18 11.96 -6.97
C PHE A 124 -5.88 13.04 -6.15
N LYS A 125 -7.13 12.80 -5.81
CA LYS A 125 -7.89 13.73 -4.98
C LYS A 125 -7.57 13.51 -3.51
N ILE A 126 -7.04 14.54 -2.85
CA ILE A 126 -6.71 14.53 -1.43
C ILE A 126 -7.83 15.27 -0.67
N VAL A 127 -8.28 14.65 0.40
CA VAL A 127 -9.34 15.19 1.25
C VAL A 127 -8.94 15.29 2.70
#